data_1ee3a96c45ab1956c726bd6ce749d6b9
#
_entry.id   1ee3a96c45ab1956c726bd6ce749d6b9
#
_cell.length_a   1.000
_cell.length_b   1.000
_cell.length_c   1.000
_cell.angle_alpha   90.00
_cell.angle_beta   90.00
_cell.angle_gamma   90.00
#
_symmetry.space_group_name_H-M   'P 1'
#
loop_
_entity.id
_entity.type
_entity.pdbx_description
1 polymer ?
#
loop_
_entity_poly.entity_id
_entity_poly.type
_entity_poly.pdbx_seq_one_letter_code
_entity_poly.pdbx_strand_id
1 'polypeptide(L)'
;MEQNIYKQCPVCTFPLTEQNAICPRCSNDLLADISTLDEQNLEKHYQVIEDKKAEWYIRCLAENLDTGRSPSVSFTPDPHADAQSRMPVNAPHTNREALPATRSMLLRDPHRRLGLYHWLDSDWKTVVRNNLKIQEDPDEAQMLEFLNTTSLRCDNHRIHHLGPVSLLENLQQLRCDETPIESLEPIRNLRNLKRLYAFDCDFTTLEPLRDILSLKLVWISSTEIEELWPLAGLINLEELYCSETPVSDLTPLAGLKNLEKLSCYKTGVTSIEPLRGLENLVELGINSTGITTLEPLSGLVNLEYLRCSRTPIRSIEPLRRLTNLRELSIEQTAVRNLDPLAGLTDLEELLVTGSPIDSIKPLLYLENLEKLEISGDCVPDYELELMARENPRCTIVVK
;
A
#
# COMPACT_ATOMS: atom_id res chain seq x y z
N MET A 1 -46.07 12.82 2.66
CA MET A 1 -44.67 13.19 2.33
C MET A 1 -43.79 12.13 3.00
N GLU A 2 -43.39 11.13 2.24
CA GLU A 2 -42.45 10.12 2.72
C GLU A 2 -41.10 10.79 2.86
N GLN A 3 -40.56 10.89 4.06
CA GLN A 3 -39.21 11.34 4.31
C GLN A 3 -38.27 10.29 3.72
N ASN A 4 -37.50 10.68 2.71
CA ASN A 4 -36.44 9.86 2.17
C ASN A 4 -35.36 9.67 3.24
N ILE A 5 -35.40 8.53 3.93
CA ILE A 5 -34.40 8.16 4.92
C ILE A 5 -33.21 7.57 4.15
N TYR A 6 -32.19 8.37 3.93
CA TYR A 6 -30.94 7.88 3.34
C TYR A 6 -30.20 6.99 4.36
N LYS A 7 -29.90 5.76 3.99
CA LYS A 7 -29.01 4.88 4.79
C LYS A 7 -27.54 5.30 4.71
N GLN A 8 -27.19 6.04 3.67
CA GLN A 8 -25.85 6.58 3.44
C GLN A 8 -25.97 7.99 2.85
N CYS A 9 -25.00 8.85 3.13
CA CYS A 9 -24.94 10.18 2.55
C CYS A 9 -24.77 10.08 1.02
N PRO A 10 -25.62 10.73 0.21
CA PRO A 10 -25.56 10.67 -1.24
C PRO A 10 -24.29 11.31 -1.83
N VAL A 11 -23.60 12.13 -1.04
CA VAL A 11 -22.41 12.87 -1.49
C VAL A 11 -21.10 12.13 -1.13
N CYS A 12 -20.99 11.59 0.09
CA CYS A 12 -19.74 10.98 0.56
C CYS A 12 -19.90 9.54 1.04
N THR A 13 -21.05 8.91 0.80
CA THR A 13 -21.40 7.53 1.17
C THR A 13 -21.28 7.19 2.67
N PHE A 14 -21.08 8.20 3.53
CA PHE A 14 -20.98 8.00 4.98
C PHE A 14 -22.27 7.38 5.54
N PRO A 15 -22.20 6.33 6.38
CA PRO A 15 -23.37 5.74 7.00
C PRO A 15 -24.13 6.76 7.86
N LEU A 16 -25.46 6.85 7.71
CA LEU A 16 -26.30 7.81 8.39
C LEU A 16 -27.21 7.10 9.39
N THR A 17 -27.47 7.77 10.49
CA THR A 17 -28.53 7.38 11.44
C THR A 17 -29.81 8.19 11.18
N GLU A 18 -30.95 7.72 11.68
CA GLU A 18 -32.23 8.39 11.51
C GLU A 18 -32.28 9.83 12.09
N GLN A 19 -31.26 10.22 12.85
CA GLN A 19 -31.19 11.53 13.51
C GLN A 19 -30.30 12.54 12.71
N ASN A 20 -29.65 12.12 11.63
CA ASN A 20 -28.80 13.03 10.88
C ASN A 20 -29.59 13.86 9.87
N ALA A 21 -29.82 15.14 10.18
CA ALA A 21 -30.34 16.12 9.22
C ALA A 21 -29.20 16.67 8.32
N ILE A 22 -27.99 16.72 8.84
CA ILE A 22 -26.77 17.12 8.15
C ILE A 22 -25.77 15.97 8.25
N CYS A 23 -25.12 15.62 7.13
CA CYS A 23 -24.10 14.57 7.17
C CYS A 23 -22.92 15.00 8.06
N PRO A 24 -22.56 14.21 9.09
CA PRO A 24 -21.45 14.57 9.98
C PRO A 24 -20.10 14.67 9.29
N ARG A 25 -19.94 13.95 8.17
CA ARG A 25 -18.66 13.86 7.44
C ARG A 25 -18.44 14.98 6.43
N CYS A 26 -19.46 15.38 5.66
CA CYS A 26 -19.30 16.36 4.60
C CYS A 26 -20.16 17.61 4.81
N SER A 27 -20.84 17.72 5.95
CA SER A 27 -21.76 18.81 6.29
C SER A 27 -22.85 19.05 5.23
N ASN A 28 -23.19 18.04 4.41
CA ASN A 28 -24.25 18.16 3.44
C ASN A 28 -25.61 18.18 4.14
N ASP A 29 -26.48 19.11 3.76
CA ASP A 29 -27.84 19.16 4.22
C ASP A 29 -28.65 18.03 3.53
N LEU A 30 -29.00 17.00 4.30
CA LEU A 30 -29.68 15.81 3.81
C LEU A 30 -31.19 16.05 3.58
N LEU A 31 -31.68 17.18 4.03
CA LEU A 31 -33.09 17.59 3.86
C LEU A 31 -33.25 18.50 2.63
N ALA A 32 -32.15 19.00 2.03
CA ALA A 32 -32.20 19.77 0.82
C ALA A 32 -32.63 18.88 -0.35
N ASP A 33 -33.70 19.27 -1.04
CA ASP A 33 -34.22 18.55 -2.19
C ASP A 33 -33.35 18.86 -3.42
N ILE A 34 -32.32 18.02 -3.63
CA ILE A 34 -31.35 18.17 -4.74
C ILE A 34 -32.04 18.05 -6.11
N SER A 35 -33.21 17.40 -6.16
CA SER A 35 -33.96 17.21 -7.42
C SER A 35 -34.54 18.51 -8.01
N THR A 36 -34.51 19.60 -7.23
CA THR A 36 -35.02 20.92 -7.64
C THR A 36 -33.97 21.90 -8.11
N LEU A 37 -32.67 21.50 -8.05
CA LEU A 37 -31.57 22.36 -8.47
C LEU A 37 -31.30 22.21 -9.98
N ASP A 38 -31.20 23.34 -10.68
CA ASP A 38 -30.71 23.36 -12.06
C ASP A 38 -29.21 23.03 -12.13
N GLU A 39 -28.71 22.70 -13.32
CA GLU A 39 -27.34 22.23 -13.56
C GLU A 39 -26.28 23.22 -13.05
N GLN A 40 -26.50 24.54 -13.17
CA GLN A 40 -25.57 25.58 -12.69
C GLN A 40 -25.58 25.72 -11.17
N ASN A 41 -26.71 25.52 -10.52
CA ASN A 41 -26.82 25.56 -9.07
C ASN A 41 -26.31 24.26 -8.45
N LEU A 42 -26.45 23.14 -9.14
CA LEU A 42 -25.84 21.85 -8.75
C LEU A 42 -24.30 21.94 -8.71
N GLU A 43 -23.69 22.54 -9.74
CA GLU A 43 -22.24 22.70 -9.82
C GLU A 43 -21.70 23.63 -8.73
N LYS A 44 -22.40 24.73 -8.43
CA LYS A 44 -22.09 25.59 -7.29
C LYS A 44 -22.25 24.89 -5.94
N HIS A 45 -23.24 24.04 -5.82
CA HIS A 45 -23.49 23.27 -4.61
C HIS A 45 -22.37 22.24 -4.37
N TYR A 46 -21.92 21.56 -5.43
CA TYR A 46 -20.75 20.68 -5.37
C TYR A 46 -19.47 21.44 -5.02
N GLN A 47 -19.26 22.63 -5.56
CA GLN A 47 -18.10 23.47 -5.23
C GLN A 47 -18.09 23.86 -3.75
N VAL A 48 -19.26 24.26 -3.20
CA VAL A 48 -19.40 24.58 -1.76
C VAL A 48 -19.13 23.35 -0.88
N ILE A 49 -19.52 22.16 -1.33
CA ILE A 49 -19.24 20.91 -0.60
C ILE A 49 -17.75 20.57 -0.59
N GLU A 50 -17.08 20.72 -1.72
CA GLU A 50 -15.63 20.51 -1.81
C GLU A 50 -14.86 21.52 -0.95
N ASP A 51 -15.25 22.79 -0.98
CA ASP A 51 -14.66 23.82 -0.11
C ASP A 51 -14.87 23.53 1.38
N LYS A 52 -16.07 23.07 1.78
CA LYS A 52 -16.35 22.68 3.17
C LYS A 52 -15.63 21.40 3.61
N LYS A 53 -15.42 20.43 2.71
CA LYS A 53 -14.59 19.26 2.99
C LYS A 53 -13.15 19.67 3.28
N ALA A 54 -12.60 20.59 2.48
CA ALA A 54 -11.26 21.12 2.67
C ALA A 54 -11.15 21.90 4.00
N GLU A 55 -12.15 22.74 4.33
CA GLU A 55 -12.21 23.45 5.62
C GLU A 55 -12.29 22.50 6.81
N TRP A 56 -13.15 21.47 6.73
CA TRP A 56 -13.28 20.46 7.78
C TRP A 56 -11.97 19.70 7.98
N TYR A 57 -11.32 19.32 6.89
CA TYR A 57 -10.06 18.59 6.91
C TYR A 57 -8.94 19.42 7.56
N ILE A 58 -8.82 20.70 7.19
CA ILE A 58 -7.86 21.64 7.79
C ILE A 58 -8.16 21.83 9.29
N ARG A 59 -9.44 21.88 9.68
CA ARG A 59 -9.83 21.95 11.09
C ARG A 59 -9.44 20.69 11.85
N CYS A 60 -9.66 19.50 11.27
CA CYS A 60 -9.23 18.22 11.88
C CYS A 60 -7.71 18.15 12.02
N LEU A 61 -6.95 18.65 11.05
CA LEU A 61 -5.49 18.75 11.16
C LEU A 61 -5.08 19.71 12.28
N ALA A 62 -5.72 20.87 12.41
CA ALA A 62 -5.44 21.84 13.46
C ALA A 62 -5.78 21.27 14.85
N GLU A 63 -6.90 20.56 14.99
CA GLU A 63 -7.32 19.93 16.24
C GLU A 63 -6.41 18.77 16.66
N ASN A 64 -5.89 17.98 15.69
CA ASN A 64 -4.94 16.90 15.96
C ASN A 64 -3.55 17.41 16.35
N LEU A 65 -3.11 18.54 15.81
CA LEU A 65 -1.87 19.20 16.22
C LEU A 65 -1.92 19.70 17.67
N ASP A 66 -3.13 20.04 18.17
CA ASP A 66 -3.30 20.52 19.55
C ASP A 66 -3.44 19.40 20.60
N THR A 67 -3.89 18.20 20.22
CA THR A 67 -4.28 17.16 21.19
C THR A 67 -3.41 15.92 21.20
N GLY A 68 -2.59 15.68 20.19
CA GLY A 68 -1.72 14.47 20.09
C GLY A 68 -2.51 13.15 20.17
N ARG A 69 -3.78 13.14 19.77
CA ARG A 69 -4.65 11.95 19.79
C ARG A 69 -5.30 11.74 18.43
N SER A 70 -5.17 10.53 17.91
CA SER A 70 -5.99 10.06 16.78
C SER A 70 -7.48 10.16 17.13
N PRO A 71 -8.35 10.58 16.20
CA PRO A 71 -9.78 10.61 16.44
C PRO A 71 -10.33 9.19 16.48
N SER A 72 -10.43 8.59 17.67
CA SER A 72 -11.31 7.44 17.88
C SER A 72 -12.73 7.94 17.76
N VAL A 73 -13.44 7.52 16.71
CA VAL A 73 -14.85 7.87 16.48
C VAL A 73 -15.72 7.19 17.52
N SER A 74 -15.97 7.88 18.61
CA SER A 74 -17.14 7.62 19.45
C SER A 74 -17.69 8.96 19.94
N PHE A 75 -18.63 9.53 19.18
CA PHE A 75 -19.44 10.64 19.62
C PHE A 75 -20.68 10.11 20.33
N THR A 76 -20.63 10.07 21.65
CA THR A 76 -21.82 10.29 22.51
C THR A 76 -21.50 11.49 23.37
N PRO A 77 -22.24 12.62 23.31
CA PRO A 77 -22.06 13.70 24.25
C PRO A 77 -22.65 13.25 25.60
N ASP A 78 -21.78 13.07 26.58
CA ASP A 78 -22.17 12.90 27.97
C ASP A 78 -22.40 14.30 28.59
N PRO A 79 -23.60 14.64 29.08
CA PRO A 79 -23.90 15.95 29.63
C PRO A 79 -23.37 16.20 31.05
N HIS A 80 -22.59 15.31 31.62
CA HIS A 80 -22.13 15.42 33.01
C HIS A 80 -20.66 15.10 33.24
N ALA A 81 -19.73 15.77 32.55
CA ALA A 81 -18.31 15.73 32.92
C ALA A 81 -17.92 17.04 33.60
N ASP A 82 -17.79 16.97 34.90
CA ASP A 82 -17.37 18.05 35.80
C ASP A 82 -15.94 18.54 35.51
N ALA A 83 -15.82 19.85 35.58
CA ALA A 83 -14.57 20.60 35.58
C ALA A 83 -13.74 20.33 36.83
N GLN A 84 -12.65 19.58 36.73
CA GLN A 84 -11.49 19.73 37.63
C GLN A 84 -10.33 18.79 37.24
N SER A 85 -9.35 19.31 36.53
CA SER A 85 -7.91 19.10 36.82
C SER A 85 -7.06 19.92 35.83
N ARG A 86 -6.75 21.15 36.28
CA ARG A 86 -5.73 21.99 35.64
C ARG A 86 -4.36 21.62 36.20
N MET A 87 -3.40 21.28 35.31
CA MET A 87 -1.99 21.53 35.58
C MET A 87 -1.40 22.30 34.40
N PRO A 88 -0.61 23.34 34.64
CA PRO A 88 -0.13 24.25 33.62
C PRO A 88 1.19 23.74 33.03
N VAL A 89 1.27 23.57 31.73
CA VAL A 89 2.54 23.53 31.01
C VAL A 89 2.63 24.79 30.13
N ASN A 90 3.49 25.71 30.56
CA ASN A 90 3.83 26.90 29.83
C ASN A 90 4.66 26.54 28.59
N ALA A 91 4.06 26.66 27.41
CA ALA A 91 4.76 26.90 26.16
C ALA A 91 4.06 28.09 25.45
N PRO A 92 4.79 28.97 24.79
CA PRO A 92 4.18 30.15 24.17
C PRO A 92 3.32 29.70 22.99
N HIS A 93 2.00 29.71 23.18
CA HIS A 93 1.01 29.53 22.13
C HIS A 93 1.07 30.72 21.19
N THR A 94 1.74 30.58 20.06
CA THR A 94 1.48 31.42 18.92
C THR A 94 0.10 31.00 18.37
N ASN A 95 -0.90 31.85 18.48
CA ASN A 95 -2.17 31.75 17.75
C ASN A 95 -1.81 31.74 16.24
N ARG A 96 -1.60 30.56 15.67
CA ARG A 96 -1.54 30.37 14.24
C ARG A 96 -2.99 30.22 13.77
N GLU A 97 -3.57 31.32 13.27
CA GLU A 97 -4.81 31.23 12.48
C GLU A 97 -4.55 30.21 11.37
N ALA A 98 -5.34 29.13 11.36
CA ALA A 98 -5.30 28.14 10.29
C ALA A 98 -5.59 28.89 8.98
N LEU A 99 -4.62 28.96 8.07
CA LEU A 99 -4.83 29.54 6.76
C LEU A 99 -5.80 28.59 6.02
N PRO A 100 -7.04 29.00 5.71
CA PRO A 100 -7.93 28.24 4.84
C PRO A 100 -7.41 28.39 3.41
N ALA A 101 -6.37 27.66 3.07
CA ALA A 101 -5.78 27.71 1.75
C ALA A 101 -6.20 26.44 1.00
N THR A 102 -7.28 26.52 0.24
CA THR A 102 -7.53 25.54 -0.82
C THR A 102 -6.43 25.65 -1.88
N ARG A 103 -6.15 24.56 -2.57
CA ARG A 103 -5.19 24.57 -3.70
C ARG A 103 -5.51 25.68 -4.70
N SER A 104 -6.78 25.92 -5.02
CA SER A 104 -7.19 26.96 -5.97
C SER A 104 -6.81 28.37 -5.50
N MET A 105 -6.86 28.65 -4.21
CA MET A 105 -6.38 29.91 -3.64
C MET A 105 -4.87 30.05 -3.75
N LEU A 106 -4.12 28.98 -3.46
CA LEU A 106 -2.65 28.97 -3.58
C LEU A 106 -2.20 29.15 -5.01
N LEU A 107 -2.90 28.57 -5.99
CA LEU A 107 -2.56 28.73 -7.40
C LEU A 107 -2.75 30.17 -7.91
N ARG A 108 -3.73 30.91 -7.37
CA ARG A 108 -4.08 32.26 -7.79
C ARG A 108 -3.29 33.37 -7.07
N ASP A 109 -2.89 33.13 -5.82
CA ASP A 109 -2.31 34.15 -4.94
C ASP A 109 -0.87 33.77 -4.54
N PRO A 110 0.16 34.48 -5.12
CA PRO A 110 1.55 34.25 -4.79
C PRO A 110 1.88 34.40 -3.31
N HIS A 111 1.31 35.42 -2.64
CA HIS A 111 1.61 35.66 -1.21
C HIS A 111 1.08 34.52 -0.32
N ARG A 112 -0.04 33.92 -0.68
CA ARG A 112 -0.57 32.74 0.05
C ARG A 112 0.33 31.52 -0.12
N ARG A 113 1.01 31.36 -1.24
CA ARG A 113 1.98 30.26 -1.44
C ARG A 113 3.14 30.36 -0.47
N LEU A 114 3.72 31.56 -0.32
CA LEU A 114 4.76 31.78 0.68
C LEU A 114 4.22 31.63 2.11
N GLY A 115 3.00 32.09 2.35
CA GLY A 115 2.31 31.88 3.63
C GLY A 115 2.17 30.37 3.98
N LEU A 116 1.88 29.52 3.00
CA LEU A 116 1.89 28.07 3.18
C LEU A 116 3.27 27.57 3.63
N TYR A 117 4.34 27.95 2.94
CA TYR A 117 5.70 27.53 3.30
C TYR A 117 6.08 27.96 4.73
N HIS A 118 5.77 29.20 5.10
CA HIS A 118 6.04 29.70 6.46
C HIS A 118 5.23 28.95 7.54
N TRP A 119 4.04 28.47 7.18
CA TRP A 119 3.18 27.69 8.08
C TRP A 119 3.71 26.25 8.30
N LEU A 120 4.42 25.66 7.34
CA LEU A 120 5.00 24.31 7.48
C LEU A 120 5.97 24.25 8.66
N ASP A 121 6.02 23.11 9.32
CA ASP A 121 7.05 22.79 10.31
C ASP A 121 8.45 22.64 9.68
N SER A 122 9.47 22.43 10.50
CA SER A 122 10.86 22.33 10.04
C SER A 122 11.12 21.15 9.12
N ASP A 123 10.47 20.03 9.38
CA ASP A 123 10.66 18.80 8.63
C ASP A 123 10.02 18.92 7.24
N TRP A 124 8.78 19.42 7.17
CA TRP A 124 8.13 19.72 5.90
C TRP A 124 8.86 20.80 5.09
N LYS A 125 9.41 21.83 5.72
CA LYS A 125 10.26 22.82 5.03
C LYS A 125 11.48 22.16 4.40
N THR A 126 12.07 21.20 5.09
CA THR A 126 13.19 20.43 4.56
C THR A 126 12.76 19.55 3.38
N VAL A 127 11.60 18.87 3.47
CA VAL A 127 11.02 18.12 2.36
C VAL A 127 10.80 19.02 1.13
N VAL A 128 10.23 20.20 1.30
CA VAL A 128 10.00 21.14 0.19
C VAL A 128 11.33 21.52 -0.46
N ARG A 129 12.33 21.95 0.32
CA ARG A 129 13.64 22.34 -0.22
C ARG A 129 14.33 21.19 -0.96
N ASN A 130 14.29 19.98 -0.38
CA ASN A 130 14.90 18.79 -1.00
C ASN A 130 14.24 18.44 -2.33
N ASN A 131 12.92 18.50 -2.41
CA ASN A 131 12.20 18.21 -3.65
C ASN A 131 12.44 19.29 -4.72
N LEU A 132 12.56 20.55 -4.32
CA LEU A 132 12.91 21.67 -5.22
C LEU A 132 14.42 21.77 -5.51
N LYS A 133 15.25 21.01 -4.79
CA LYS A 133 16.73 21.04 -4.89
C LYS A 133 17.33 22.41 -4.61
N ILE A 134 16.78 23.12 -3.62
CA ILE A 134 17.22 24.45 -3.18
C ILE A 134 17.78 24.40 -1.75
N GLN A 135 18.63 25.38 -1.40
CA GLN A 135 19.24 25.49 -0.07
C GLN A 135 18.52 26.53 0.81
N GLU A 136 17.99 27.56 0.17
CA GLU A 136 17.30 28.66 0.83
C GLU A 136 15.78 28.45 0.82
N ASP A 137 15.04 29.34 1.45
CA ASP A 137 13.58 29.31 1.43
C ASP A 137 13.08 29.59 -0.01
N PRO A 138 12.04 28.87 -0.47
CA PRO A 138 11.54 28.98 -1.81
C PRO A 138 10.88 30.35 -2.06
N ASP A 139 11.01 30.82 -3.29
CA ASP A 139 10.22 31.95 -3.77
C ASP A 139 8.80 31.51 -4.22
N GLU A 140 7.99 32.48 -4.67
CA GLU A 140 6.61 32.25 -5.09
C GLU A 140 6.49 31.31 -6.31
N ALA A 141 7.46 31.34 -7.24
CA ALA A 141 7.48 30.50 -8.42
C ALA A 141 7.86 29.06 -8.06
N GLN A 142 8.85 28.89 -7.19
CA GLN A 142 9.28 27.58 -6.66
C GLN A 142 8.18 26.91 -5.84
N MET A 143 7.43 27.69 -5.03
CA MET A 143 6.26 27.13 -4.34
C MET A 143 5.14 26.72 -5.31
N LEU A 144 4.97 27.40 -6.43
CA LEU A 144 4.05 26.98 -7.48
C LEU A 144 4.53 25.68 -8.16
N GLU A 145 5.85 25.55 -8.38
CA GLU A 145 6.45 24.31 -8.89
C GLU A 145 6.20 23.16 -7.93
N PHE A 146 6.42 23.34 -6.62
CA PHE A 146 6.13 22.35 -5.59
C PHE A 146 4.66 21.90 -5.62
N LEU A 147 3.70 22.83 -5.68
CA LEU A 147 2.27 22.53 -5.74
C LEU A 147 1.85 21.76 -7.01
N ASN A 148 2.63 21.83 -8.07
CA ASN A 148 2.38 21.13 -9.32
C ASN A 148 3.26 19.88 -9.51
N THR A 149 4.01 19.49 -8.48
CA THR A 149 4.87 18.30 -8.57
C THR A 149 4.06 17.04 -8.87
N THR A 150 4.64 16.15 -9.66
CA THR A 150 4.09 14.83 -9.96
C THR A 150 4.75 13.72 -9.16
N SER A 151 5.86 14.01 -8.50
CA SER A 151 6.61 13.07 -7.66
C SER A 151 7.08 13.78 -6.40
N LEU A 152 6.80 13.21 -5.25
CA LEU A 152 7.22 13.71 -3.95
C LEU A 152 8.00 12.63 -3.21
N ARG A 153 9.14 13.03 -2.64
CA ARG A 153 9.92 12.23 -1.71
C ARG A 153 9.96 12.92 -0.35
N CYS A 154 9.47 12.22 0.65
CA CYS A 154 9.55 12.61 2.06
C CYS A 154 9.98 11.42 2.96
N ASP A 155 10.55 10.38 2.32
CA ASP A 155 11.15 9.23 2.98
C ASP A 155 12.34 9.64 3.87
N ASN A 156 12.57 8.89 4.94
CA ASN A 156 13.67 9.14 5.89
C ASN A 156 13.61 10.52 6.61
N HIS A 157 12.45 11.17 6.65
CA HIS A 157 12.22 12.39 7.41
C HIS A 157 11.36 12.09 8.64
N ARG A 158 11.46 12.89 9.69
CA ARG A 158 10.63 12.74 10.89
C ARG A 158 9.26 13.40 10.75
N ILE A 159 8.62 13.20 9.59
CA ILE A 159 7.27 13.72 9.36
C ILE A 159 6.25 12.75 9.97
N HIS A 160 5.32 13.28 10.76
CA HIS A 160 4.26 12.50 11.40
C HIS A 160 2.92 12.56 10.66
N HIS A 161 2.79 13.42 9.65
CA HIS A 161 1.55 13.61 8.90
C HIS A 161 1.78 14.01 7.45
N LEU A 162 0.86 13.62 6.58
CA LEU A 162 0.86 13.94 5.14
C LEU A 162 0.01 15.16 4.79
N GLY A 163 -0.34 16.04 5.75
CA GLY A 163 -1.22 17.18 5.52
C GLY A 163 -0.92 18.00 4.26
N PRO A 164 0.32 18.46 4.04
CA PRO A 164 0.68 19.24 2.85
C PRO A 164 0.49 18.48 1.54
N VAL A 165 0.55 17.15 1.55
CA VAL A 165 0.39 16.30 0.34
C VAL A 165 -1.01 16.40 -0.24
N SER A 166 -2.03 16.69 0.60
CA SER A 166 -3.42 16.86 0.14
C SER A 166 -3.61 17.97 -0.90
N LEU A 167 -2.66 18.91 -0.97
CA LEU A 167 -2.65 20.01 -1.93
C LEU A 167 -2.04 19.65 -3.29
N LEU A 168 -1.40 18.48 -3.40
CA LEU A 168 -0.62 18.06 -4.57
C LEU A 168 -1.47 17.18 -5.52
N GLU A 169 -2.56 17.72 -6.06
CA GLU A 169 -3.53 16.99 -6.89
C GLU A 169 -2.93 16.34 -8.15
N ASN A 170 -1.78 16.87 -8.64
CA ASN A 170 -1.07 16.31 -9.78
C ASN A 170 -0.13 15.15 -9.42
N LEU A 171 -0.05 14.79 -8.13
CA LEU A 171 0.89 13.80 -7.65
C LEU A 171 0.59 12.42 -8.26
N GLN A 172 1.62 11.82 -8.86
CA GLN A 172 1.58 10.47 -9.43
C GLN A 172 2.42 9.47 -8.63
N GLN A 173 3.42 9.95 -7.90
CA GLN A 173 4.27 9.12 -7.07
C GLN A 173 4.52 9.79 -5.72
N LEU A 174 4.26 9.05 -4.64
CA LEU A 174 4.59 9.43 -3.27
C LEU A 174 5.54 8.41 -2.67
N ARG A 175 6.65 8.88 -2.11
CA ARG A 175 7.54 8.11 -1.23
C ARG A 175 7.56 8.73 0.15
N CYS A 176 7.12 7.96 1.13
CA CYS A 176 7.12 8.33 2.54
C CYS A 176 7.59 7.16 3.42
N ASP A 177 8.47 6.33 2.87
CA ASP A 177 9.03 5.18 3.55
C ASP A 177 9.81 5.60 4.81
N GLU A 178 9.86 4.72 5.81
CA GLU A 178 10.65 4.90 7.04
C GLU A 178 10.31 6.23 7.74
N THR A 179 9.01 6.52 7.83
CA THR A 179 8.49 7.72 8.49
C THR A 179 7.41 7.36 9.51
N PRO A 180 7.31 8.06 10.64
CA PRO A 180 6.29 7.82 11.66
C PRO A 180 4.91 8.39 11.25
N ILE A 181 4.46 8.09 10.03
CA ILE A 181 3.16 8.53 9.53
C ILE A 181 2.08 7.59 10.05
N GLU A 182 1.14 8.10 10.83
CA GLU A 182 0.05 7.35 11.43
C GLU A 182 -1.23 7.30 10.53
N SER A 183 -1.31 8.13 9.47
CA SER A 183 -2.51 8.20 8.65
C SER A 183 -2.25 8.56 7.19
N LEU A 184 -2.89 7.81 6.28
CA LEU A 184 -2.93 8.08 4.84
C LEU A 184 -4.13 8.98 4.45
N GLU A 185 -4.96 9.46 5.39
CA GLU A 185 -6.15 10.25 5.08
C GLU A 185 -5.89 11.46 4.16
N PRO A 186 -4.75 12.19 4.28
CA PRO A 186 -4.45 13.30 3.40
C PRO A 186 -4.35 12.96 1.91
N ILE A 187 -4.08 11.71 1.56
CA ILE A 187 -3.94 11.32 0.15
C ILE A 187 -5.23 10.78 -0.47
N ARG A 188 -6.33 10.66 0.29
CA ARG A 188 -7.62 10.06 -0.13
C ARG A 188 -8.14 10.60 -1.46
N ASN A 189 -7.91 11.87 -1.76
CA ASN A 189 -8.44 12.52 -2.96
C ASN A 189 -7.41 12.64 -4.10
N LEU A 190 -6.22 12.06 -3.98
CA LEU A 190 -5.17 12.12 -4.99
C LEU A 190 -5.43 11.14 -6.15
N ARG A 191 -6.42 11.44 -6.96
CA ARG A 191 -6.91 10.56 -8.04
C ARG A 191 -5.91 10.30 -9.17
N ASN A 192 -4.78 11.00 -9.19
CA ASN A 192 -3.70 10.80 -10.15
C ASN A 192 -2.56 9.94 -9.58
N LEU A 193 -2.62 9.54 -8.29
CA LEU A 193 -1.57 8.79 -7.64
C LEU A 193 -1.48 7.37 -8.22
N LYS A 194 -0.31 7.02 -8.76
CA LYS A 194 -0.03 5.73 -9.40
C LYS A 194 0.87 4.84 -8.54
N ARG A 195 1.78 5.43 -7.78
CA ARG A 195 2.75 4.69 -6.97
C ARG A 195 2.81 5.25 -5.58
N LEU A 196 2.58 4.38 -4.60
CA LEU A 196 2.71 4.67 -3.18
C LEU A 196 3.81 3.78 -2.59
N TYR A 197 4.86 4.39 -2.08
CA TYR A 197 5.89 3.75 -1.28
C TYR A 197 5.75 4.27 0.15
N ALA A 198 5.35 3.39 1.06
CA ALA A 198 5.03 3.71 2.45
C ALA A 198 5.32 2.51 3.36
N PHE A 199 6.47 1.84 3.13
CA PHE A 199 6.91 0.76 4.01
C PHE A 199 7.53 1.32 5.30
N ASP A 200 7.49 0.54 6.37
CA ASP A 200 8.01 0.94 7.70
C ASP A 200 7.41 2.28 8.17
N CYS A 201 6.06 2.34 8.18
CA CYS A 201 5.25 3.47 8.63
C CYS A 201 4.24 2.99 9.68
N ASP A 202 3.70 3.93 10.49
CA ASP A 202 2.86 3.64 11.67
C ASP A 202 1.34 3.60 11.38
N PHE A 203 0.89 3.77 10.13
CA PHE A 203 -0.53 3.70 9.82
C PHE A 203 -1.07 2.27 9.86
N THR A 204 -2.34 2.12 10.28
CA THR A 204 -3.00 0.84 10.53
C THR A 204 -4.17 0.56 9.58
N THR A 205 -4.46 1.44 8.61
CA THR A 205 -5.58 1.27 7.68
C THR A 205 -5.27 1.77 6.28
N LEU A 206 -5.79 1.05 5.28
CA LEU A 206 -5.70 1.40 3.86
C LEU A 206 -6.99 2.07 3.33
N GLU A 207 -7.98 2.35 4.20
CA GLU A 207 -9.26 2.97 3.78
C GLU A 207 -9.09 4.23 2.90
N PRO A 208 -8.09 5.10 3.14
CA PRO A 208 -7.88 6.24 2.26
C PRO A 208 -7.52 5.90 0.81
N LEU A 209 -7.06 4.68 0.53
CA LEU A 209 -6.68 4.24 -0.82
C LEU A 209 -7.86 3.72 -1.65
N ARG A 210 -8.99 3.39 -1.03
CA ARG A 210 -10.13 2.67 -1.62
C ARG A 210 -10.58 3.20 -2.99
N ASP A 211 -10.59 4.51 -3.17
CA ASP A 211 -11.11 5.18 -4.37
C ASP A 211 -10.01 5.72 -5.28
N ILE A 212 -8.73 5.43 -5.00
CA ILE A 212 -7.61 5.87 -5.84
C ILE A 212 -7.37 4.84 -6.95
N LEU A 213 -8.30 4.74 -7.88
CA LEU A 213 -8.31 3.75 -8.96
C LEU A 213 -7.12 3.84 -9.92
N SER A 214 -6.33 4.90 -9.85
CA SER A 214 -5.12 5.10 -10.63
C SER A 214 -3.90 4.35 -10.08
N LEU A 215 -3.99 3.78 -8.86
CA LEU A 215 -2.88 3.06 -8.24
C LEU A 215 -2.48 1.82 -9.05
N LYS A 216 -1.19 1.72 -9.29
CA LYS A 216 -0.50 0.62 -9.96
C LYS A 216 0.47 -0.10 -9.04
N LEU A 217 1.08 0.63 -8.11
CA LEU A 217 2.02 0.08 -7.13
C LEU A 217 1.66 0.56 -5.74
N VAL A 218 1.55 -0.38 -4.80
CA VAL A 218 1.38 -0.13 -3.37
C VAL A 218 2.43 -0.94 -2.60
N TRP A 219 3.33 -0.23 -1.89
CA TRP A 219 4.33 -0.84 -1.02
C TRP A 219 4.09 -0.41 0.42
N ILE A 220 3.63 -1.36 1.24
CA ILE A 220 3.21 -1.16 2.63
C ILE A 220 3.82 -2.22 3.56
N SER A 221 4.96 -2.80 3.18
CA SER A 221 5.65 -3.79 4.00
C SER A 221 6.08 -3.19 5.35
N SER A 222 6.21 -4.04 6.37
CA SER A 222 6.61 -3.63 7.72
C SER A 222 5.70 -2.54 8.31
N THR A 223 4.39 -2.69 8.12
CA THR A 223 3.34 -1.84 8.75
C THR A 223 2.37 -2.71 9.55
N GLU A 224 1.54 -2.08 10.37
CA GLU A 224 0.52 -2.76 11.19
C GLU A 224 -0.81 -3.00 10.43
N ILE A 225 -0.75 -3.15 9.10
CA ILE A 225 -1.93 -3.43 8.27
C ILE A 225 -2.36 -4.88 8.45
N GLU A 226 -3.61 -5.08 8.85
CA GLU A 226 -4.25 -6.40 8.99
C GLU A 226 -5.14 -6.74 7.79
N GLU A 227 -5.76 -5.74 7.13
CA GLU A 227 -6.81 -5.94 6.14
C GLU A 227 -6.48 -5.30 4.79
N LEU A 228 -6.68 -6.06 3.70
CA LEU A 228 -6.48 -5.60 2.32
C LEU A 228 -7.79 -5.21 1.60
N TRP A 229 -8.97 -5.28 2.27
CA TRP A 229 -10.26 -4.97 1.65
C TRP A 229 -10.36 -3.61 0.97
N PRO A 230 -9.70 -2.54 1.44
CA PRO A 230 -9.69 -1.28 0.72
C PRO A 230 -9.05 -1.35 -0.67
N LEU A 231 -8.22 -2.35 -0.94
CA LEU A 231 -7.56 -2.54 -2.23
C LEU A 231 -8.41 -3.33 -3.24
N ALA A 232 -9.50 -4.00 -2.80
CA ALA A 232 -10.27 -4.94 -3.64
C ALA A 232 -10.84 -4.33 -4.94
N GLY A 233 -11.07 -3.00 -4.96
CA GLY A 233 -11.56 -2.26 -6.13
C GLY A 233 -10.47 -1.70 -7.05
N LEU A 234 -9.19 -1.83 -6.69
CA LEU A 234 -8.07 -1.22 -7.41
C LEU A 234 -7.65 -2.09 -8.60
N ILE A 235 -8.53 -2.25 -9.58
CA ILE A 235 -8.35 -3.16 -10.73
C ILE A 235 -7.13 -2.87 -11.61
N ASN A 236 -6.53 -1.68 -11.48
CA ASN A 236 -5.31 -1.29 -12.19
C ASN A 236 -4.02 -1.59 -11.40
N LEU A 237 -4.14 -2.22 -10.21
CA LEU A 237 -2.98 -2.56 -9.41
C LEU A 237 -2.15 -3.65 -10.08
N GLU A 238 -0.88 -3.34 -10.30
CA GLU A 238 0.13 -4.19 -10.96
C GLU A 238 1.09 -4.79 -9.92
N GLU A 239 1.44 -4.04 -8.87
CA GLU A 239 2.41 -4.47 -7.86
C GLU A 239 1.90 -4.22 -6.44
N LEU A 240 1.93 -5.24 -5.57
CA LEU A 240 1.60 -5.13 -4.16
C LEU A 240 2.71 -5.78 -3.29
N TYR A 241 3.30 -4.99 -2.40
CA TYR A 241 4.26 -5.44 -1.41
C TYR A 241 3.70 -5.17 -0.01
N CYS A 242 3.27 -6.24 0.67
CA CYS A 242 2.68 -6.22 2.02
C CYS A 242 3.35 -7.21 2.97
N SER A 243 4.64 -7.44 2.76
CA SER A 243 5.43 -8.37 3.58
C SER A 243 5.65 -7.81 4.99
N GLU A 244 5.86 -8.72 5.96
CA GLU A 244 6.10 -8.33 7.36
C GLU A 244 4.95 -7.49 7.94
N THR A 245 3.70 -7.84 7.58
CA THR A 245 2.47 -7.26 8.10
C THR A 245 1.60 -8.35 8.74
N PRO A 246 0.65 -7.99 9.63
CA PRO A 246 -0.30 -8.94 10.20
C PRO A 246 -1.34 -9.50 9.21
N VAL A 247 -1.26 -9.17 7.92
CA VAL A 247 -2.19 -9.67 6.87
C VAL A 247 -2.28 -11.19 6.91
N SER A 248 -3.51 -11.73 6.88
CA SER A 248 -3.77 -13.16 6.86
C SER A 248 -4.77 -13.60 5.78
N ASP A 249 -5.51 -12.66 5.18
CA ASP A 249 -6.52 -12.91 4.14
C ASP A 249 -6.16 -12.20 2.83
N LEU A 250 -5.98 -12.99 1.75
CA LEU A 250 -5.75 -12.48 0.39
C LEU A 250 -7.03 -12.42 -0.45
N THR A 251 -8.21 -12.74 0.11
CA THR A 251 -9.51 -12.72 -0.61
C THR A 251 -9.76 -11.40 -1.35
N PRO A 252 -9.39 -10.22 -0.80
CA PRO A 252 -9.56 -8.96 -1.49
C PRO A 252 -8.83 -8.86 -2.83
N LEU A 253 -7.79 -9.67 -3.05
CA LEU A 253 -6.96 -9.63 -4.26
C LEU A 253 -7.55 -10.44 -5.44
N ALA A 254 -8.55 -11.30 -5.21
CA ALA A 254 -9.06 -12.25 -6.22
C ALA A 254 -9.55 -11.59 -7.53
N GLY A 255 -9.97 -10.32 -7.46
CA GLY A 255 -10.44 -9.52 -8.60
C GLY A 255 -9.35 -8.76 -9.35
N LEU A 256 -8.13 -8.68 -8.83
CA LEU A 256 -7.05 -7.83 -9.34
C LEU A 256 -6.29 -8.50 -10.49
N LYS A 257 -6.96 -8.64 -11.64
CA LYS A 257 -6.44 -9.40 -12.80
C LYS A 257 -5.19 -8.81 -13.44
N ASN A 258 -4.87 -7.55 -13.16
CA ASN A 258 -3.66 -6.90 -13.64
C ASN A 258 -2.46 -7.06 -12.70
N LEU A 259 -2.62 -7.78 -11.57
CA LEU A 259 -1.55 -7.98 -10.61
C LEU A 259 -0.44 -8.86 -11.23
N GLU A 260 0.75 -8.27 -11.35
CA GLU A 260 1.96 -8.89 -11.89
C GLU A 260 2.92 -9.32 -10.78
N LYS A 261 2.97 -8.56 -9.68
CA LYS A 261 3.87 -8.86 -8.56
C LYS A 261 3.16 -8.79 -7.22
N LEU A 262 3.33 -9.85 -6.44
CA LEU A 262 2.83 -9.93 -5.07
C LEU A 262 3.95 -10.40 -4.13
N SER A 263 4.21 -9.62 -3.08
CA SER A 263 5.07 -10.05 -1.99
C SER A 263 4.33 -9.94 -0.66
N CYS A 264 4.14 -11.08 0.02
CA CYS A 264 3.51 -11.18 1.33
C CYS A 264 4.27 -12.15 2.26
N TYR A 265 5.62 -12.12 2.18
CA TYR A 265 6.45 -12.94 3.06
C TYR A 265 6.36 -12.50 4.51
N LYS A 266 6.55 -13.45 5.45
CA LYS A 266 6.41 -13.19 6.90
C LYS A 266 5.06 -12.56 7.27
N THR A 267 3.97 -13.09 6.71
CA THR A 267 2.60 -12.70 7.04
C THR A 267 1.83 -13.88 7.63
N GLY A 268 0.62 -13.64 8.13
CA GLY A 268 -0.28 -14.66 8.65
C GLY A 268 -1.00 -15.50 7.57
N VAL A 269 -0.65 -15.34 6.31
CA VAL A 269 -1.32 -16.00 5.18
C VAL A 269 -1.14 -17.52 5.25
N THR A 270 -2.24 -18.26 5.14
CA THR A 270 -2.26 -19.73 5.12
C THR A 270 -2.86 -20.31 3.83
N SER A 271 -3.47 -19.48 2.99
CA SER A 271 -4.08 -19.88 1.72
C SER A 271 -3.81 -18.86 0.63
N ILE A 272 -3.42 -19.38 -0.55
CA ILE A 272 -3.29 -18.62 -1.79
C ILE A 272 -4.43 -18.90 -2.78
N GLU A 273 -5.53 -19.51 -2.32
CA GLU A 273 -6.70 -19.76 -3.19
C GLU A 273 -7.23 -18.50 -3.89
N PRO A 274 -7.23 -17.32 -3.27
CA PRO A 274 -7.63 -16.08 -3.94
C PRO A 274 -6.77 -15.70 -5.17
N LEU A 275 -5.55 -16.22 -5.28
CA LEU A 275 -4.66 -15.96 -6.42
C LEU A 275 -4.99 -16.80 -7.65
N ARG A 276 -5.84 -17.84 -7.50
CA ARG A 276 -6.29 -18.68 -8.60
C ARG A 276 -6.88 -17.83 -9.73
N GLY A 277 -6.29 -17.89 -10.91
CA GLY A 277 -6.74 -17.12 -12.06
C GLY A 277 -6.26 -15.67 -12.12
N LEU A 278 -5.22 -15.30 -11.36
CA LEU A 278 -4.44 -14.08 -11.59
C LEU A 278 -3.35 -14.38 -12.65
N GLU A 279 -3.79 -14.59 -13.89
CA GLU A 279 -2.97 -15.11 -14.98
C GLU A 279 -1.80 -14.19 -15.36
N ASN A 280 -1.86 -12.92 -14.98
CA ASN A 280 -0.77 -11.96 -15.24
C ASN A 280 0.32 -11.97 -14.16
N LEU A 281 0.20 -12.82 -13.12
CA LEU A 281 1.19 -12.88 -12.05
C LEU A 281 2.52 -13.44 -12.58
N VAL A 282 3.58 -12.65 -12.45
CA VAL A 282 4.96 -12.93 -12.87
C VAL A 282 5.85 -13.23 -11.66
N GLU A 283 5.66 -12.49 -10.55
CA GLU A 283 6.48 -12.66 -9.35
C GLU A 283 5.60 -12.88 -8.12
N LEU A 284 5.90 -13.96 -7.35
CA LEU A 284 5.22 -14.27 -6.11
C LEU A 284 6.20 -14.61 -4.98
N GLY A 285 6.18 -13.79 -3.92
CA GLY A 285 6.95 -14.01 -2.69
C GLY A 285 6.02 -14.33 -1.50
N ILE A 286 6.06 -15.59 -1.05
CA ILE A 286 5.26 -16.13 0.06
C ILE A 286 6.12 -16.82 1.12
N ASN A 287 7.39 -16.44 1.22
CA ASN A 287 8.32 -17.05 2.18
C ASN A 287 7.85 -16.85 3.63
N SER A 288 8.15 -17.81 4.49
CA SER A 288 7.83 -17.72 5.93
C SER A 288 6.34 -17.44 6.19
N THR A 289 5.46 -18.16 5.47
CA THR A 289 4.00 -18.14 5.64
C THR A 289 3.49 -19.54 6.01
N GLY A 290 2.20 -19.64 6.37
CA GLY A 290 1.56 -20.90 6.71
C GLY A 290 1.01 -21.71 5.52
N ILE A 291 1.41 -21.41 4.29
CA ILE A 291 0.89 -22.02 3.07
C ILE A 291 1.34 -23.47 2.96
N THR A 292 0.40 -24.39 2.75
CA THR A 292 0.64 -25.83 2.70
C THR A 292 0.53 -26.42 1.28
N THR A 293 -0.07 -25.70 0.33
CA THR A 293 -0.30 -26.16 -1.04
C THR A 293 -0.10 -25.06 -2.06
N LEU A 294 0.45 -25.43 -3.22
CA LEU A 294 0.64 -24.55 -4.38
C LEU A 294 -0.41 -24.81 -5.48
N GLU A 295 -1.45 -25.64 -5.23
CA GLU A 295 -2.50 -25.96 -6.22
C GLU A 295 -3.12 -24.72 -6.91
N PRO A 296 -3.36 -23.59 -6.23
CA PRO A 296 -3.91 -22.41 -6.88
C PRO A 296 -3.01 -21.83 -7.97
N LEU A 297 -1.70 -22.14 -7.95
CA LEU A 297 -0.73 -21.63 -8.93
C LEU A 297 -0.70 -22.44 -10.24
N SER A 298 -1.34 -23.62 -10.30
CA SER A 298 -1.19 -24.59 -11.42
C SER A 298 -1.58 -24.05 -12.80
N GLY A 299 -2.37 -22.95 -12.86
CA GLY A 299 -2.77 -22.28 -14.09
C GLY A 299 -2.01 -20.97 -14.39
N LEU A 300 -1.11 -20.52 -13.51
CA LEU A 300 -0.43 -19.24 -13.64
C LEU A 300 0.83 -19.38 -14.51
N VAL A 301 0.62 -19.65 -15.79
CA VAL A 301 1.68 -19.99 -16.74
C VAL A 301 2.69 -18.87 -17.01
N ASN A 302 2.36 -17.62 -16.63
CA ASN A 302 3.25 -16.47 -16.77
C ASN A 302 4.18 -16.28 -15.54
N LEU A 303 4.08 -17.15 -14.51
CA LEU A 303 4.90 -17.04 -13.33
C LEU A 303 6.39 -17.37 -13.67
N GLU A 304 7.26 -16.39 -13.43
CA GLU A 304 8.70 -16.49 -13.64
C GLU A 304 9.49 -16.62 -12.34
N TYR A 305 9.02 -15.98 -11.26
CA TYR A 305 9.74 -15.91 -9.99
C TYR A 305 8.84 -16.37 -8.84
N LEU A 306 9.17 -17.51 -8.22
CA LEU A 306 8.43 -18.06 -7.08
C LEU A 306 9.36 -18.26 -5.89
N ARG A 307 9.12 -17.51 -4.83
CA ARG A 307 9.81 -17.64 -3.54
C ARG A 307 8.83 -18.12 -2.48
N CYS A 308 8.96 -19.37 -2.05
CA CYS A 308 8.10 -19.99 -1.03
C CYS A 308 8.90 -20.77 0.04
N SER A 309 10.12 -20.32 0.32
CA SER A 309 10.97 -20.87 1.38
C SER A 309 10.37 -20.72 2.76
N ARG A 310 10.70 -21.63 3.69
CA ARG A 310 10.18 -21.63 5.07
C ARG A 310 8.67 -21.70 5.12
N THR A 311 8.07 -22.52 4.25
CA THR A 311 6.65 -22.83 4.25
C THR A 311 6.46 -24.32 4.47
N PRO A 312 5.31 -24.77 5.01
CA PRO A 312 5.05 -26.21 5.25
C PRO A 312 4.64 -26.96 3.97
N ILE A 313 4.95 -26.47 2.77
CA ILE A 313 4.68 -27.16 1.51
C ILE A 313 5.43 -28.49 1.43
N ARG A 314 4.79 -29.50 0.80
CA ARG A 314 5.33 -30.87 0.67
C ARG A 314 5.45 -31.29 -0.79
N SER A 315 4.80 -30.62 -1.71
CA SER A 315 4.73 -30.97 -3.12
C SER A 315 4.78 -29.73 -3.98
N ILE A 316 5.55 -29.82 -5.05
CA ILE A 316 5.64 -28.83 -6.13
C ILE A 316 4.98 -29.35 -7.42
N GLU A 317 4.17 -30.44 -7.36
CA GLU A 317 3.46 -30.98 -8.52
C GLU A 317 2.62 -29.93 -9.27
N PRO A 318 1.98 -28.94 -8.61
CA PRO A 318 1.26 -27.88 -9.30
C PRO A 318 2.12 -27.03 -10.24
N LEU A 319 3.44 -27.00 -10.04
CA LEU A 319 4.37 -26.19 -10.85
C LEU A 319 4.75 -26.87 -12.19
N ARG A 320 4.43 -28.15 -12.40
CA ARG A 320 4.85 -28.97 -13.55
C ARG A 320 4.63 -28.31 -14.92
N ARG A 321 3.66 -27.42 -15.05
CA ARG A 321 3.29 -26.75 -16.31
C ARG A 321 3.74 -25.31 -16.40
N LEU A 322 4.42 -24.78 -15.39
CA LEU A 322 4.87 -23.38 -15.35
C LEU A 322 6.23 -23.26 -16.07
N THR A 323 6.23 -23.48 -17.38
CA THR A 323 7.45 -23.57 -18.20
C THR A 323 8.24 -22.25 -18.25
N ASN A 324 7.60 -21.11 -17.94
CA ASN A 324 8.26 -19.81 -17.89
C ASN A 324 9.01 -19.56 -16.55
N LEU A 325 8.94 -20.53 -15.60
CA LEU A 325 9.57 -20.36 -14.29
C LEU A 325 11.10 -20.32 -14.43
N ARG A 326 11.69 -19.21 -13.97
CA ARG A 326 13.13 -18.91 -14.02
C ARG A 326 13.80 -19.04 -12.65
N GLU A 327 13.14 -18.61 -11.59
CA GLU A 327 13.65 -18.74 -10.23
C GLU A 327 12.64 -19.47 -9.34
N LEU A 328 13.12 -20.51 -8.65
CA LEU A 328 12.34 -21.22 -7.63
C LEU A 328 13.15 -21.31 -6.33
N SER A 329 12.59 -20.75 -5.25
CA SER A 329 13.13 -20.89 -3.91
C SER A 329 12.15 -21.63 -3.01
N ILE A 330 12.56 -22.86 -2.60
CA ILE A 330 11.82 -23.79 -1.72
C ILE A 330 12.69 -24.23 -0.54
N GLU A 331 13.58 -23.37 -0.08
CA GLU A 331 14.47 -23.67 1.03
C GLU A 331 13.70 -23.91 2.33
N GLN A 332 14.19 -24.82 3.17
CA GLN A 332 13.56 -25.14 4.46
C GLN A 332 12.06 -25.44 4.33
N THR A 333 11.72 -26.27 3.34
CA THR A 333 10.37 -26.82 3.14
C THR A 333 10.35 -28.32 3.40
N ALA A 334 9.21 -28.98 3.23
CA ALA A 334 9.10 -30.43 3.32
C ALA A 334 9.05 -31.12 1.93
N VAL A 335 9.46 -30.41 0.88
CA VAL A 335 9.53 -30.95 -0.47
C VAL A 335 10.67 -31.99 -0.57
N ARG A 336 10.37 -33.12 -1.23
CA ARG A 336 11.32 -34.24 -1.46
C ARG A 336 11.55 -34.48 -2.94
N ASN A 337 10.50 -34.45 -3.74
CA ASN A 337 10.51 -34.84 -5.12
C ASN A 337 10.61 -33.63 -6.06
N LEU A 338 11.65 -33.62 -6.91
CA LEU A 338 11.86 -32.58 -7.93
C LEU A 338 11.41 -33.02 -9.34
N ASP A 339 10.79 -34.19 -9.53
CA ASP A 339 10.27 -34.64 -10.85
C ASP A 339 9.38 -33.61 -11.56
N PRO A 340 8.57 -32.79 -10.85
CA PRO A 340 7.78 -31.76 -11.50
C PRO A 340 8.61 -30.72 -12.25
N LEU A 341 9.89 -30.54 -11.90
CA LEU A 341 10.77 -29.55 -12.52
C LEU A 341 11.43 -30.02 -13.83
N ALA A 342 11.40 -31.35 -14.13
CA ALA A 342 12.13 -31.94 -15.26
C ALA A 342 11.80 -31.31 -16.63
N GLY A 343 10.62 -30.68 -16.77
CA GLY A 343 10.19 -30.01 -18.01
C GLY A 343 10.29 -28.49 -17.99
N LEU A 344 10.79 -27.89 -16.92
CA LEU A 344 10.88 -26.44 -16.77
C LEU A 344 12.22 -25.94 -17.34
N THR A 345 12.30 -25.92 -18.67
CA THR A 345 13.55 -25.65 -19.40
C THR A 345 14.08 -24.24 -19.22
N ASP A 346 13.22 -23.29 -18.82
CA ASP A 346 13.61 -21.89 -18.60
C ASP A 346 14.12 -21.64 -17.17
N LEU A 347 14.17 -22.69 -16.31
CA LEU A 347 14.64 -22.55 -14.94
C LEU A 347 16.14 -22.23 -14.90
N GLU A 348 16.48 -21.07 -14.32
CA GLU A 348 17.83 -20.51 -14.21
C GLU A 348 18.40 -20.69 -12.79
N GLU A 349 17.57 -20.51 -11.75
CA GLU A 349 18.02 -20.59 -10.38
C GLU A 349 17.07 -21.46 -9.52
N LEU A 350 17.65 -22.43 -8.78
CA LEU A 350 16.95 -23.30 -7.88
C LEU A 350 17.59 -23.33 -6.50
N LEU A 351 16.84 -22.88 -5.47
CA LEU A 351 17.29 -22.84 -4.09
C LEU A 351 16.48 -23.85 -3.25
N VAL A 352 17.14 -24.93 -2.79
CA VAL A 352 16.49 -26.04 -2.04
C VAL A 352 17.19 -26.36 -0.72
N THR A 353 18.08 -25.49 -0.24
CA THR A 353 18.85 -25.72 0.99
C THR A 353 17.90 -25.99 2.19
N GLY A 354 18.18 -27.00 2.99
CA GLY A 354 17.38 -27.38 4.15
C GLY A 354 16.05 -28.07 3.82
N SER A 355 15.80 -28.41 2.56
CA SER A 355 14.69 -29.29 2.15
C SER A 355 15.19 -30.70 1.92
N PRO A 356 14.43 -31.74 2.32
CA PRO A 356 14.89 -33.14 2.30
C PRO A 356 14.75 -33.75 0.89
N ILE A 357 15.48 -33.20 -0.08
CA ILE A 357 15.43 -33.61 -1.49
C ILE A 357 15.97 -35.02 -1.65
N ASP A 358 15.21 -35.91 -2.31
CA ASP A 358 15.59 -37.32 -2.48
C ASP A 358 16.55 -37.52 -3.67
N SER A 359 16.48 -36.69 -4.74
CA SER A 359 17.31 -36.80 -5.96
C SER A 359 17.27 -35.52 -6.78
N ILE A 360 18.40 -35.18 -7.43
CA ILE A 360 18.52 -34.07 -8.39
C ILE A 360 18.55 -34.56 -9.85
N LYS A 361 18.34 -35.84 -10.11
CA LYS A 361 18.26 -36.37 -11.48
C LYS A 361 17.28 -35.65 -12.40
N PRO A 362 16.12 -35.21 -11.93
CA PRO A 362 15.19 -34.45 -12.77
C PRO A 362 15.76 -33.16 -13.36
N LEU A 363 16.82 -32.62 -12.74
CA LEU A 363 17.46 -31.37 -13.15
C LEU A 363 18.54 -31.52 -14.22
N LEU A 364 19.01 -32.76 -14.50
CA LEU A 364 20.19 -33.04 -15.35
C LEU A 364 20.11 -32.44 -16.76
N TYR A 365 18.90 -32.27 -17.28
CA TYR A 365 18.65 -31.80 -18.65
C TYR A 365 18.12 -30.37 -18.71
N LEU A 366 18.17 -29.64 -17.60
CA LEU A 366 17.79 -28.22 -17.55
C LEU A 366 19.01 -27.38 -18.00
N GLU A 367 19.16 -27.21 -19.30
CA GLU A 367 20.35 -26.56 -19.91
C GLU A 367 20.53 -25.10 -19.50
N ASN A 368 19.42 -24.42 -19.09
CA ASN A 368 19.45 -23.04 -18.64
C ASN A 368 19.68 -22.90 -17.12
N LEU A 369 19.74 -24.00 -16.36
CA LEU A 369 19.98 -23.93 -14.92
C LEU A 369 21.43 -23.49 -14.64
N GLU A 370 21.58 -22.25 -14.19
CA GLU A 370 22.87 -21.60 -13.91
C GLU A 370 23.28 -21.75 -12.43
N LYS A 371 22.31 -21.91 -11.52
CA LYS A 371 22.59 -22.00 -10.08
C LYS A 371 21.69 -23.03 -9.40
N LEU A 372 22.31 -23.92 -8.63
CA LEU A 372 21.66 -24.86 -7.72
C LEU A 372 22.26 -24.71 -6.32
N GLU A 373 21.42 -24.29 -5.33
CA GLU A 373 21.81 -24.32 -3.92
C GLU A 373 21.13 -25.52 -3.21
N ILE A 374 21.90 -26.42 -2.62
CA ILE A 374 21.41 -27.65 -1.99
C ILE A 374 22.17 -27.95 -0.70
N SER A 375 21.56 -28.71 0.23
CA SER A 375 22.28 -29.25 1.40
C SER A 375 23.09 -30.49 1.04
N GLY A 376 24.31 -30.58 1.55
CA GLY A 376 25.27 -31.61 1.17
C GLY A 376 24.93 -33.05 1.62
N ASP A 377 24.03 -33.19 2.58
CA ASP A 377 23.60 -34.47 3.14
C ASP A 377 22.30 -35.01 2.53
N CYS A 378 21.69 -34.28 1.60
CA CYS A 378 20.38 -34.63 1.05
C CYS A 378 20.46 -35.60 -0.12
N VAL A 379 21.49 -35.51 -0.99
CA VAL A 379 21.61 -36.30 -2.19
C VAL A 379 22.99 -37.01 -2.25
N PRO A 380 23.09 -38.18 -2.91
CA PRO A 380 24.37 -38.89 -3.05
C PRO A 380 25.40 -38.08 -3.87
N ASP A 381 26.67 -38.10 -3.47
CA ASP A 381 27.77 -37.39 -4.15
C ASP A 381 27.80 -37.65 -5.65
N TYR A 382 27.52 -38.91 -6.07
CA TYR A 382 27.53 -39.25 -7.48
C TYR A 382 26.49 -38.50 -8.33
N GLU A 383 25.39 -38.02 -7.72
CA GLU A 383 24.38 -37.19 -8.42
C GLU A 383 24.91 -35.77 -8.62
N LEU A 384 25.66 -35.23 -7.65
CA LEU A 384 26.31 -33.92 -7.77
C LEU A 384 27.42 -33.96 -8.85
N GLU A 385 28.24 -35.04 -8.84
CA GLU A 385 29.24 -35.26 -9.87
C GLU A 385 28.61 -35.41 -11.27
N LEU A 386 27.49 -36.13 -11.37
CA LEU A 386 26.76 -36.31 -12.61
C LEU A 386 26.19 -34.95 -13.09
N MET A 387 25.60 -34.18 -12.22
CA MET A 387 25.08 -32.85 -12.55
C MET A 387 26.17 -31.92 -13.04
N ALA A 388 27.30 -31.85 -12.36
CA ALA A 388 28.45 -31.03 -12.78
C ALA A 388 29.00 -31.43 -14.17
N ARG A 389 28.88 -32.72 -14.53
CA ARG A 389 29.35 -33.22 -15.85
C ARG A 389 28.31 -32.93 -16.95
N GLU A 390 27.04 -33.20 -16.72
CA GLU A 390 25.98 -33.07 -17.74
C GLU A 390 25.55 -31.57 -17.91
N ASN A 391 25.61 -30.76 -16.84
CA ASN A 391 25.37 -29.32 -16.92
C ASN A 391 26.53 -28.49 -16.34
N PRO A 392 27.64 -28.36 -17.11
CA PRO A 392 28.85 -27.66 -16.63
C PRO A 392 28.68 -26.15 -16.46
N ARG A 393 27.56 -25.59 -16.90
CA ARG A 393 27.22 -24.16 -16.68
C ARG A 393 26.60 -23.93 -15.31
N CYS A 394 26.02 -24.96 -14.70
CA CYS A 394 25.36 -24.84 -13.41
C CYS A 394 26.37 -24.72 -12.28
N THR A 395 26.34 -23.64 -11.56
CA THR A 395 27.10 -23.46 -10.32
C THR A 395 26.37 -24.18 -9.19
N ILE A 396 26.93 -25.29 -8.69
CA ILE A 396 26.39 -26.05 -7.59
C ILE A 396 26.97 -25.52 -6.28
N VAL A 397 26.14 -24.97 -5.41
CA VAL A 397 26.50 -24.49 -4.06
C VAL A 397 25.99 -25.49 -3.04
N VAL A 398 26.85 -26.20 -2.38
CA VAL A 398 26.53 -27.16 -1.34
C VAL A 398 26.72 -26.48 0.01
N LYS A 399 25.65 -26.40 0.82
CA LYS A 399 25.63 -25.75 2.16
C LYS A 399 25.45 -26.78 3.27
#